data_c39a8623d3232bc16deee8c60681cdb1
#
_entry.id   c39a8623d3232bc16deee8c60681cdb1
#
_cell.length_a   1.000
_cell.length_b   1.000
_cell.length_c   1.000
_cell.angle_alpha   90.00
_cell.angle_beta   90.00
_cell.angle_gamma   90.00
#
_symmetry.space_group_name_H-M   'P 1'
#
loop_
_entity.id
_entity.type
_entity.pdbx_description
1 polymer ?
#
loop_
_entity_poly.entity_id
_entity_poly.type
_entity_poly.pdbx_seq_one_letter_code
_entity_poly.pdbx_strand_id
1 'polypeptide(L)'
;MDLKLRYIADWLEEYPPKPYFTAERLKIFKEIDRIFLDGTLTSQGGEFDIGDENRQVKNNPIRDLYVHQMLKALREIESCTVKTGVVVWQLYNMGYIIKTPTVTMGFDVVRGLKKHNWGWNIPDEILRGLVRCLDVLFVTHYADHYHEHTDTWWHTDHCDTGIVSLMQKAGKHVVLPAGNENYFEKHEHTVFSGDDQSISLPGMEVTSYAGPHVYQDNPVETPLRVFKVVTGEGKRILFTGDFDYIAESSVPHQTDLDILFLRCGGVSPLYDDQNPYDLGDDEDAFHIGTQEFKTKYVVAGHLGELSHPRGGGRESYETAFKIFARFADTVKINRLILFWGEKYHCEI
;
A
#
# COMPACT_ATOMS: atom_id res chain seq x y z
N MET A 1 -14.09 13.03 -15.46
CA MET A 1 -12.98 13.47 -14.58
C MET A 1 -12.89 14.98 -14.65
N ASP A 2 -12.76 15.65 -13.50
CA ASP A 2 -12.58 17.10 -13.37
C ASP A 2 -11.34 17.60 -14.14
N LEU A 3 -11.35 18.86 -14.64
CA LEU A 3 -10.24 19.41 -15.44
C LEU A 3 -8.91 19.44 -14.67
N LYS A 4 -8.95 19.73 -13.39
CA LYS A 4 -7.77 19.79 -12.53
C LYS A 4 -7.18 18.41 -12.30
N LEU A 5 -8.02 17.43 -12.03
CA LEU A 5 -7.59 16.03 -11.88
C LEU A 5 -7.07 15.45 -13.19
N ARG A 6 -7.64 15.87 -14.32
CA ARG A 6 -7.10 15.51 -15.64
C ARG A 6 -5.71 16.09 -15.85
N TYR A 7 -5.52 17.37 -15.54
CA TYR A 7 -4.20 18.00 -15.60
C TYR A 7 -3.17 17.27 -14.75
N ILE A 8 -3.55 16.86 -13.53
CA ILE A 8 -2.67 16.06 -12.65
C ILE A 8 -2.33 14.72 -13.30
N ALA A 9 -3.33 14.01 -13.83
CA ALA A 9 -3.12 12.71 -14.50
C ALA A 9 -2.16 12.86 -15.71
N ASP A 10 -2.41 13.84 -16.58
CA ASP A 10 -1.59 14.11 -17.75
C ASP A 10 -0.16 14.49 -17.35
N TRP A 11 0.00 15.31 -16.29
CA TRP A 11 1.31 15.68 -15.77
C TRP A 11 2.10 14.48 -15.25
N LEU A 12 1.45 13.61 -14.45
CA LEU A 12 2.09 12.40 -13.94
C LEU A 12 2.51 11.45 -15.06
N GLU A 13 1.81 11.44 -16.16
CA GLU A 13 2.14 10.65 -17.36
C GLU A 13 3.34 11.22 -18.12
N GLU A 14 3.41 12.54 -18.24
CA GLU A 14 4.52 13.26 -18.89
C GLU A 14 5.80 13.23 -18.05
N TYR A 15 5.66 13.25 -16.72
CA TYR A 15 6.79 13.30 -15.76
C TYR A 15 6.83 12.04 -14.88
N PRO A 16 7.26 10.90 -15.39
CA PRO A 16 7.26 9.63 -14.66
C PRO A 16 8.15 9.68 -13.40
N PRO A 17 7.91 8.79 -12.43
CA PRO A 17 8.68 8.71 -11.20
C PRO A 17 10.18 8.58 -11.44
N LYS A 18 10.96 9.16 -10.53
CA LYS A 18 12.42 9.03 -10.49
C LYS A 18 12.85 8.59 -9.09
N PRO A 19 14.01 7.94 -8.96
CA PRO A 19 14.50 7.46 -7.65
C PRO A 19 15.11 8.59 -6.80
N TYR A 20 14.68 9.81 -7.04
CA TYR A 20 15.06 11.03 -6.31
C TYR A 20 13.96 12.08 -6.44
N PHE A 21 14.00 13.10 -5.60
CA PHE A 21 12.97 14.12 -5.55
C PHE A 21 13.26 15.29 -6.46
N THR A 22 12.20 15.79 -7.09
CA THR A 22 12.22 17.06 -7.80
C THR A 22 11.21 18.01 -7.18
N ALA A 23 11.51 19.31 -7.21
CA ALA A 23 10.61 20.33 -6.68
C ALA A 23 9.26 20.35 -7.43
N GLU A 24 9.29 20.07 -8.72
CA GLU A 24 8.11 20.00 -9.58
C GLU A 24 7.18 18.86 -9.11
N ARG A 25 7.75 17.67 -8.84
CA ARG A 25 6.98 16.53 -8.37
C ARG A 25 6.37 16.79 -7.00
N LEU A 26 7.15 17.36 -6.06
CA LEU A 26 6.63 17.79 -4.76
C LEU A 26 5.47 18.76 -4.91
N LYS A 27 5.55 19.73 -5.84
CA LYS A 27 4.46 20.70 -6.09
C LYS A 27 3.16 20.01 -6.51
N ILE A 28 3.22 19.04 -7.40
CA ILE A 28 2.04 18.28 -7.85
C ILE A 28 1.48 17.43 -6.70
N PHE A 29 2.34 16.77 -5.92
CA PHE A 29 1.88 15.96 -4.80
C PHE A 29 1.24 16.81 -3.68
N LYS A 30 1.75 18.00 -3.40
CA LYS A 30 1.08 18.95 -2.51
C LYS A 30 -0.31 19.34 -3.01
N GLU A 31 -0.48 19.47 -4.30
CA GLU A 31 -1.78 19.77 -4.88
C GLU A 31 -2.73 18.59 -4.80
N ILE A 32 -2.23 17.35 -4.97
CA ILE A 32 -2.98 16.11 -4.75
C ILE A 32 -3.45 16.02 -3.30
N ASP A 33 -2.52 16.19 -2.34
CA ASP A 33 -2.83 16.16 -0.92
C ASP A 33 -3.91 17.21 -0.58
N ARG A 34 -3.77 18.42 -1.10
CA ARG A 34 -4.77 19.48 -0.89
C ARG A 34 -6.15 19.08 -1.41
N ILE A 35 -6.23 18.44 -2.57
CA ILE A 35 -7.50 17.98 -3.13
C ILE A 35 -8.08 16.84 -2.28
N PHE A 36 -7.26 15.94 -1.80
CA PHE A 36 -7.69 14.82 -0.97
C PHE A 36 -8.15 15.27 0.41
N LEU A 37 -7.46 16.25 1.00
CA LEU A 37 -7.78 16.80 2.32
C LEU A 37 -8.93 17.82 2.30
N ASP A 38 -9.09 18.57 1.22
CA ASP A 38 -10.10 19.64 1.11
C ASP A 38 -11.55 19.08 1.14
N GLY A 39 -11.74 17.80 0.89
CA GLY A 39 -13.08 17.18 0.91
C GLY A 39 -14.03 17.69 -0.18
N THR A 40 -13.71 18.81 -0.85
CA THR A 40 -14.60 19.46 -1.82
C THR A 40 -14.85 18.62 -3.06
N LEU A 41 -13.89 17.80 -3.45
CA LEU A 41 -14.02 16.84 -4.55
C LEU A 41 -14.36 15.42 -4.06
N THR A 42 -14.22 15.15 -2.78
CA THR A 42 -14.55 13.85 -2.17
C THR A 42 -15.98 13.77 -1.70
N SER A 43 -16.56 14.91 -1.29
CA SER A 43 -17.95 15.03 -0.94
C SER A 43 -18.61 16.10 -1.82
N GLN A 44 -19.68 15.79 -2.52
CA GLN A 44 -20.53 16.82 -3.12
C GLN A 44 -21.22 17.60 -2.00
N GLY A 45 -20.48 18.56 -1.38
CA GLY A 45 -21.06 19.63 -0.56
C GLY A 45 -21.64 19.25 0.79
N GLY A 46 -21.14 18.22 1.45
CA GLY A 46 -21.57 17.89 2.80
C GLY A 46 -20.43 17.32 3.64
N GLU A 47 -20.46 17.56 4.93
CA GLU A 47 -19.63 16.86 5.89
C GLU A 47 -19.64 15.36 5.60
N PHE A 48 -18.53 14.70 5.81
CA PHE A 48 -18.41 13.25 5.77
C PHE A 48 -19.44 12.65 6.74
N ASP A 49 -20.60 12.26 6.22
CA ASP A 49 -21.58 11.53 6.99
C ASP A 49 -21.20 10.05 6.91
N ILE A 50 -20.46 9.62 7.92
CA ILE A 50 -19.88 8.29 8.04
C ILE A 50 -20.98 7.21 8.11
N GLY A 51 -22.22 7.58 8.38
CA GLY A 51 -23.34 6.68 8.63
C GLY A 51 -24.30 6.40 7.46
N ASP A 52 -24.13 7.02 6.28
CA ASP A 52 -25.06 6.80 5.17
C ASP A 52 -24.57 5.71 4.20
N GLU A 53 -24.94 4.48 4.48
CA GLU A 53 -24.67 3.31 3.63
C GLU A 53 -25.22 3.44 2.20
N ASN A 54 -26.13 4.38 1.96
CA ASN A 54 -26.81 4.58 0.67
C ASN A 54 -26.17 5.66 -0.20
N ARG A 55 -25.18 6.40 0.29
CA ARG A 55 -24.43 7.36 -0.52
C ARG A 55 -23.44 6.66 -1.45
N GLN A 56 -23.95 6.00 -2.45
CA GLN A 56 -23.17 5.67 -3.64
C GLN A 56 -22.74 6.97 -4.31
N VAL A 57 -21.51 7.37 -4.09
CA VAL A 57 -20.92 8.54 -4.78
C VAL A 57 -20.67 8.16 -6.24
N LYS A 58 -21.74 8.07 -7.03
CA LYS A 58 -21.70 7.65 -8.42
C LYS A 58 -20.87 8.56 -9.33
N ASN A 59 -20.65 9.82 -8.92
CA ASN A 59 -20.00 10.84 -9.75
C ASN A 59 -18.88 11.57 -8.99
N ASN A 60 -18.09 10.88 -8.19
CA ASN A 60 -16.95 11.51 -7.52
C ASN A 60 -15.79 11.68 -8.51
N PRO A 61 -15.30 12.90 -8.75
CA PRO A 61 -14.19 13.14 -9.67
C PRO A 61 -12.89 12.41 -9.29
N ILE A 62 -12.63 12.23 -7.99
CA ILE A 62 -11.44 11.50 -7.52
C ILE A 62 -11.59 10.00 -7.84
N ARG A 63 -12.81 9.44 -7.74
CA ARG A 63 -13.08 8.08 -8.20
C ARG A 63 -12.74 7.92 -9.69
N ASP A 64 -13.10 8.90 -10.52
CA ASP A 64 -12.77 8.87 -11.95
C ASP A 64 -11.27 8.87 -12.17
N LEU A 65 -10.52 9.67 -11.40
CA LEU A 65 -9.06 9.65 -11.43
C LEU A 65 -8.53 8.28 -11.02
N TYR A 66 -9.02 7.71 -9.92
CA TYR A 66 -8.61 6.39 -9.44
C TYR A 66 -8.86 5.30 -10.50
N VAL A 67 -10.06 5.24 -11.06
CA VAL A 67 -10.41 4.27 -12.12
C VAL A 67 -9.53 4.46 -13.35
N HIS A 68 -9.26 5.71 -13.75
CA HIS A 68 -8.36 6.02 -14.87
C HIS A 68 -6.95 5.48 -14.62
N GLN A 69 -6.40 5.71 -13.44
CA GLN A 69 -5.06 5.24 -13.04
C GLN A 69 -4.99 3.71 -12.94
N MET A 70 -6.04 3.07 -12.43
CA MET A 70 -6.11 1.61 -12.37
C MET A 70 -6.20 0.97 -13.76
N LEU A 71 -6.95 1.56 -14.68
CA LEU A 71 -7.00 1.12 -16.09
C LEU A 71 -5.65 1.26 -16.77
N LYS A 72 -4.94 2.36 -16.53
CA LYS A 72 -3.58 2.57 -17.01
C LYS A 72 -2.65 1.50 -16.49
N ALA A 73 -2.61 1.31 -15.14
CA ALA A 73 -1.78 0.30 -14.52
C ALA A 73 -2.05 -1.10 -15.09
N LEU A 74 -3.31 -1.50 -15.23
CA LEU A 74 -3.67 -2.80 -15.80
C LEU A 74 -3.10 -2.99 -17.21
N ARG A 75 -3.30 -2.03 -18.11
CA ARG A 75 -2.77 -2.09 -19.48
C ARG A 75 -1.25 -2.22 -19.50
N GLU A 76 -0.59 -1.48 -18.62
CA GLU A 76 0.87 -1.53 -18.50
C GLU A 76 1.34 -2.87 -17.93
N ILE A 77 0.68 -3.42 -16.91
CA ILE A 77 1.01 -4.73 -16.33
C ILE A 77 0.82 -5.84 -17.36
N GLU A 78 -0.29 -5.83 -18.09
CA GLU A 78 -0.60 -6.81 -19.14
C GLU A 78 0.44 -6.79 -20.27
N SER A 79 0.86 -5.60 -20.70
CA SER A 79 1.83 -5.44 -21.81
C SER A 79 3.29 -5.50 -21.39
N CYS A 80 3.59 -5.37 -20.10
CA CYS A 80 4.95 -5.32 -19.58
C CYS A 80 5.61 -6.70 -19.64
N THR A 81 6.76 -6.78 -20.30
CA THR A 81 7.67 -7.93 -20.22
C THR A 81 8.93 -7.49 -19.50
N VAL A 82 9.15 -8.00 -18.31
CA VAL A 82 10.38 -7.75 -17.54
C VAL A 82 11.45 -8.71 -18.01
N LYS A 83 12.57 -8.19 -18.49
CA LYS A 83 13.73 -8.99 -18.88
C LYS A 83 14.77 -9.09 -17.75
N THR A 84 14.94 -7.99 -17.04
CA THR A 84 15.88 -7.85 -15.91
C THR A 84 15.30 -6.88 -14.90
N GLY A 85 15.75 -6.96 -13.65
CA GLY A 85 15.28 -6.07 -12.58
C GLY A 85 13.86 -6.39 -12.10
N VAL A 86 13.21 -5.39 -11.54
CA VAL A 86 11.88 -5.48 -10.94
C VAL A 86 11.06 -4.26 -11.36
N VAL A 87 9.85 -4.46 -11.82
CA VAL A 87 8.90 -3.36 -12.09
C VAL A 87 7.85 -3.33 -10.99
N VAL A 88 7.62 -2.16 -10.44
CA VAL A 88 6.68 -1.90 -9.34
C VAL A 88 5.58 -0.98 -9.82
N TRP A 89 4.31 -1.28 -9.53
CA TRP A 89 3.17 -0.38 -9.68
C TRP A 89 2.55 -0.14 -8.31
N GLN A 90 2.31 1.13 -7.99
CA GLN A 90 1.46 1.45 -6.84
C GLN A 90 0.00 1.42 -7.27
N LEU A 91 -0.84 0.80 -6.44
CA LEU A 91 -2.29 0.85 -6.55
C LEU A 91 -2.86 1.78 -5.47
N TYR A 92 -3.73 1.29 -4.60
CA TYR A 92 -4.32 2.08 -3.52
C TYR A 92 -3.58 1.85 -2.20
N ASN A 93 -3.34 2.90 -1.45
CA ASN A 93 -2.75 2.85 -0.12
C ASN A 93 -1.42 2.04 -0.09
N MET A 94 -1.39 0.91 0.60
CA MET A 94 -0.28 -0.03 0.65
C MET A 94 -0.33 -1.07 -0.48
N GLY A 95 -1.28 -0.96 -1.41
CA GLY A 95 -1.45 -1.88 -2.53
C GLY A 95 -0.37 -1.73 -3.59
N TYR A 96 0.35 -2.81 -3.89
CA TYR A 96 1.38 -2.84 -4.94
C TYR A 96 1.27 -4.07 -5.83
N ILE A 97 1.65 -3.91 -7.09
CA ILE A 97 1.99 -5.04 -7.97
C ILE A 97 3.48 -4.97 -8.27
N ILE A 98 4.14 -6.11 -8.13
CA ILE A 98 5.57 -6.27 -8.33
C ILE A 98 5.77 -7.36 -9.37
N LYS A 99 6.44 -7.03 -10.46
CA LYS A 99 6.70 -7.97 -11.56
C LYS A 99 8.19 -8.16 -11.77
N THR A 100 8.61 -9.41 -11.83
CA THR A 100 9.96 -9.83 -12.19
C THR A 100 9.93 -10.59 -13.53
N PRO A 101 11.04 -11.08 -14.06
CA PRO A 101 11.03 -11.93 -15.25
C PRO A 101 10.17 -13.20 -15.12
N THR A 102 10.02 -13.76 -13.91
CA THR A 102 9.37 -15.05 -13.71
C THR A 102 8.05 -15.00 -12.94
N VAL A 103 7.77 -13.93 -12.18
CA VAL A 103 6.60 -13.87 -11.31
C VAL A 103 5.99 -12.47 -11.22
N THR A 104 4.66 -12.44 -11.08
CA THR A 104 3.90 -11.22 -10.80
C THR A 104 3.19 -11.38 -9.47
N MET A 105 3.55 -10.54 -8.50
CA MET A 105 3.06 -10.56 -7.13
C MET A 105 2.15 -9.36 -6.88
N GLY A 106 1.06 -9.57 -6.16
CA GLY A 106 0.23 -8.50 -5.58
C GLY A 106 0.41 -8.46 -4.08
N PHE A 107 0.52 -7.29 -3.51
CA PHE A 107 0.55 -7.06 -2.06
C PHE A 107 -0.57 -6.10 -1.71
N ASP A 108 -1.38 -6.42 -0.73
CA ASP A 108 -2.47 -5.60 -0.20
C ASP A 108 -3.34 -4.98 -1.30
N VAL A 109 -3.62 -5.75 -2.35
CA VAL A 109 -4.41 -5.29 -3.50
C VAL A 109 -5.88 -5.24 -3.13
N VAL A 110 -6.46 -4.05 -3.18
CA VAL A 110 -7.87 -3.82 -2.89
C VAL A 110 -8.57 -3.11 -4.06
N ARG A 111 -9.87 -3.34 -4.22
CA ARG A 111 -10.68 -2.71 -5.29
C ARG A 111 -11.01 -1.25 -5.03
N GLY A 112 -10.83 -0.78 -3.80
CA GLY A 112 -11.13 0.57 -3.36
C GLY A 112 -11.62 0.59 -1.93
N LEU A 113 -12.02 1.75 -1.46
CA LEU A 113 -12.37 1.97 -0.07
C LEU A 113 -13.76 1.41 0.24
N LYS A 114 -13.81 0.31 0.98
CA LYS A 114 -15.07 -0.21 1.53
C LYS A 114 -15.41 0.46 2.87
N LYS A 115 -14.37 0.89 3.59
CA LYS A 115 -14.38 1.32 4.99
C LYS A 115 -15.34 2.48 5.29
N HIS A 116 -15.61 3.36 4.35
CA HIS A 116 -16.44 4.54 4.56
C HIS A 116 -17.59 4.65 3.56
N ASN A 117 -18.11 3.54 3.06
CA ASN A 117 -19.22 3.50 2.10
C ASN A 117 -19.05 4.43 0.89
N TRP A 118 -17.80 4.73 0.54
CA TRP A 118 -17.49 5.66 -0.54
C TRP A 118 -17.88 5.16 -1.92
N GLY A 119 -18.26 3.89 -2.02
CA GLY A 119 -18.66 3.28 -3.30
C GLY A 119 -17.54 3.29 -4.35
N TRP A 120 -16.30 3.37 -3.92
CA TRP A 120 -15.11 3.56 -4.75
C TRP A 120 -14.55 2.27 -5.30
N ASN A 121 -15.41 1.43 -5.75
CA ASN A 121 -14.95 0.21 -6.35
C ASN A 121 -14.43 0.47 -7.77
N ILE A 122 -13.29 -0.08 -8.09
CA ILE A 122 -12.89 -0.21 -9.50
C ILE A 122 -13.87 -1.16 -10.20
N PRO A 123 -14.13 -0.94 -11.51
CA PRO A 123 -14.96 -1.84 -12.29
C PRO A 123 -14.48 -3.30 -12.24
N ASP A 124 -15.41 -4.23 -12.23
CA ASP A 124 -15.11 -5.67 -12.12
C ASP A 124 -14.18 -6.19 -13.22
N GLU A 125 -14.24 -5.62 -14.42
CA GLU A 125 -13.34 -5.98 -15.52
C GLU A 125 -11.89 -5.62 -15.24
N ILE A 126 -11.63 -4.50 -14.55
CA ILE A 126 -10.28 -4.12 -14.11
C ILE A 126 -9.78 -5.12 -13.06
N LEU A 127 -10.65 -5.41 -12.09
CA LEU A 127 -10.33 -6.35 -11.03
C LEU A 127 -9.98 -7.73 -11.57
N ARG A 128 -10.82 -8.25 -12.46
CA ARG A 128 -10.55 -9.54 -13.13
C ARG A 128 -9.28 -9.48 -13.97
N GLY A 129 -8.99 -8.33 -14.58
CA GLY A 129 -7.75 -8.08 -15.31
C GLY A 129 -6.53 -8.19 -14.39
N LEU A 130 -6.55 -7.49 -13.24
CA LEU A 130 -5.49 -7.58 -12.24
C LEU A 130 -5.31 -9.01 -11.75
N VAL A 131 -6.39 -9.71 -11.40
CA VAL A 131 -6.33 -11.12 -10.97
C VAL A 131 -5.72 -12.01 -12.05
N ARG A 132 -6.03 -11.80 -13.34
CA ARG A 132 -5.38 -12.57 -14.42
C ARG A 132 -3.88 -12.37 -14.47
N CYS A 133 -3.40 -11.16 -14.20
CA CYS A 133 -1.97 -10.82 -14.23
C CYS A 133 -1.17 -11.38 -13.06
N LEU A 134 -1.80 -11.54 -11.90
CA LEU A 134 -1.13 -12.00 -10.68
C LEU A 134 -0.88 -13.51 -10.71
N ASP A 135 0.27 -13.94 -10.20
CA ASP A 135 0.59 -15.33 -9.88
C ASP A 135 0.31 -15.62 -8.41
N VAL A 136 0.56 -14.65 -7.54
CA VAL A 136 0.34 -14.72 -6.10
C VAL A 136 -0.17 -13.40 -5.55
N LEU A 137 -1.03 -13.48 -4.53
CA LEU A 137 -1.51 -12.36 -3.73
C LEU A 137 -1.04 -12.54 -2.28
N PHE A 138 -0.39 -11.53 -1.74
CA PHE A 138 -0.03 -11.41 -0.33
C PHE A 138 -0.94 -10.41 0.35
N VAL A 139 -1.41 -10.75 1.54
CA VAL A 139 -2.18 -9.86 2.43
C VAL A 139 -1.39 -9.72 3.72
N THR A 140 -1.02 -8.49 4.08
CA THR A 140 -0.23 -8.25 5.30
C THR A 140 -1.07 -8.38 6.55
N HIS A 141 -2.29 -7.88 6.54
CA HIS A 141 -3.23 -8.04 7.65
C HIS A 141 -4.67 -7.86 7.18
N TYR A 142 -5.58 -8.38 7.99
CA TYR A 142 -7.01 -8.25 7.79
C TYR A 142 -7.73 -8.31 9.13
N ALA A 143 -8.63 -7.38 9.35
CA ALA A 143 -9.61 -7.46 10.41
C ALA A 143 -10.95 -6.97 9.85
N ASP A 144 -11.97 -7.80 10.01
CA ASP A 144 -13.35 -7.49 9.61
C ASP A 144 -14.17 -7.31 10.89
N HIS A 145 -13.85 -6.29 11.68
CA HIS A 145 -14.66 -5.92 12.81
C HIS A 145 -15.01 -4.44 12.77
N TYR A 146 -16.23 -4.18 13.17
CA TYR A 146 -16.75 -2.84 13.32
C TYR A 146 -16.32 -2.27 14.66
N HIS A 147 -15.70 -1.11 14.66
CA HIS A 147 -15.27 -0.43 15.86
C HIS A 147 -16.33 0.60 16.29
N GLU A 148 -17.09 0.29 17.34
CA GLU A 148 -18.22 1.10 17.81
C GLU A 148 -17.85 2.54 18.16
N HIS A 149 -16.61 2.77 18.66
CA HIS A 149 -16.17 4.10 19.06
C HIS A 149 -15.78 5.02 17.89
N THR A 150 -15.40 4.44 16.75
CA THR A 150 -14.96 5.19 15.58
C THR A 150 -15.93 5.10 14.42
N ASP A 151 -16.98 4.27 14.55
CA ASP A 151 -17.96 4.01 13.49
C ASP A 151 -17.30 3.57 12.16
N THR A 152 -16.27 2.73 12.24
CA THR A 152 -15.45 2.33 11.10
C THR A 152 -15.20 0.83 11.06
N TRP A 153 -15.03 0.30 9.84
CA TRP A 153 -14.51 -1.04 9.59
C TRP A 153 -13.01 -0.94 9.42
N TRP A 154 -12.25 -1.60 10.27
CA TRP A 154 -10.81 -1.50 10.32
C TRP A 154 -10.13 -2.50 9.36
N HIS A 155 -8.99 -2.09 8.77
CA HIS A 155 -8.08 -2.93 7.97
C HIS A 155 -8.67 -3.62 6.73
N THR A 156 -9.79 -3.12 6.21
CA THR A 156 -10.32 -3.57 4.91
C THR A 156 -9.61 -2.91 3.72
N ASP A 157 -8.72 -2.01 3.98
CA ASP A 157 -7.86 -1.28 3.04
C ASP A 157 -6.57 -2.05 2.68
N HIS A 158 -6.29 -3.17 3.38
CA HIS A 158 -5.18 -4.09 3.07
C HIS A 158 -5.66 -5.42 2.51
N CYS A 159 -6.93 -5.76 2.65
CA CYS A 159 -7.50 -7.00 2.13
C CYS A 159 -8.86 -6.80 1.50
N ASP A 160 -9.00 -7.23 0.26
CA ASP A 160 -10.29 -7.37 -0.42
C ASP A 160 -10.67 -8.84 -0.52
N THR A 161 -11.66 -9.26 0.27
CA THR A 161 -12.14 -10.66 0.29
C THR A 161 -12.66 -11.11 -1.08
N GLY A 162 -13.17 -10.19 -1.90
CA GLY A 162 -13.60 -10.48 -3.27
C GLY A 162 -12.42 -10.78 -4.19
N ILE A 163 -11.29 -10.06 -4.05
CA ILE A 163 -10.06 -10.36 -4.80
C ILE A 163 -9.49 -11.69 -4.35
N VAL A 164 -9.43 -11.96 -3.04
CA VAL A 164 -9.01 -13.27 -2.51
C VAL A 164 -9.83 -14.39 -3.13
N SER A 165 -11.16 -14.28 -3.11
CA SER A 165 -12.07 -15.27 -3.72
C SER A 165 -11.84 -15.43 -5.23
N LEU A 166 -11.57 -14.35 -5.96
CA LEU A 166 -11.27 -14.43 -7.39
C LEU A 166 -9.93 -15.12 -7.67
N MET A 167 -8.90 -14.86 -6.87
CA MET A 167 -7.61 -15.55 -6.94
C MET A 167 -7.77 -17.05 -6.70
N GLN A 168 -8.47 -17.42 -5.63
CA GLN A 168 -8.78 -18.82 -5.30
C GLN A 168 -9.53 -19.52 -6.42
N LYS A 169 -10.60 -18.91 -6.95
CA LYS A 169 -11.36 -19.46 -8.09
C LYS A 169 -10.54 -19.60 -9.37
N ALA A 170 -9.52 -18.77 -9.53
CA ALA A 170 -8.58 -18.85 -10.64
C ALA A 170 -7.45 -19.88 -10.42
N GLY A 171 -7.44 -20.60 -9.28
CA GLY A 171 -6.40 -21.57 -8.92
C GLY A 171 -5.04 -20.93 -8.65
N LYS A 172 -5.03 -19.68 -8.19
CA LYS A 172 -3.82 -18.90 -7.93
C LYS A 172 -3.46 -18.88 -6.46
N HIS A 173 -2.20 -18.64 -6.16
CA HIS A 173 -1.72 -18.62 -4.79
C HIS A 173 -2.18 -17.39 -4.03
N VAL A 174 -2.57 -17.58 -2.77
CA VAL A 174 -2.91 -16.52 -1.82
C VAL A 174 -2.21 -16.79 -0.50
N VAL A 175 -1.52 -15.80 0.03
CA VAL A 175 -0.88 -15.86 1.35
C VAL A 175 -1.58 -14.87 2.27
N LEU A 176 -2.17 -15.40 3.33
CA LEU A 176 -2.97 -14.66 4.32
C LEU A 176 -2.32 -14.79 5.70
N PRO A 177 -2.52 -13.83 6.62
CA PRO A 177 -2.08 -13.98 8.00
C PRO A 177 -2.77 -15.16 8.69
N ALA A 178 -2.01 -15.98 9.42
CA ALA A 178 -2.57 -16.94 10.37
C ALA A 178 -3.37 -16.18 11.45
N GLY A 179 -4.50 -16.77 11.85
CA GLY A 179 -5.51 -16.13 12.69
C GLY A 179 -6.73 -15.64 11.92
N ASN A 180 -6.64 -15.58 10.59
CA ASN A 180 -7.73 -15.13 9.71
C ASN A 180 -8.48 -16.29 9.04
N GLU A 181 -8.23 -17.53 9.44
CA GLU A 181 -8.79 -18.75 8.80
C GLU A 181 -10.33 -18.78 8.81
N ASN A 182 -10.95 -18.10 9.77
CA ASN A 182 -12.40 -18.04 9.89
C ASN A 182 -13.08 -17.10 8.88
N TYR A 183 -12.31 -16.20 8.26
CA TYR A 183 -12.83 -15.21 7.31
C TYR A 183 -12.73 -15.65 5.86
N PHE A 184 -11.98 -16.72 5.58
CA PHE A 184 -11.69 -17.17 4.22
C PHE A 184 -11.98 -18.65 4.01
N GLU A 185 -12.46 -18.99 2.83
CA GLU A 185 -12.62 -20.39 2.44
C GLU A 185 -11.24 -21.06 2.35
N LYS A 186 -11.14 -22.30 2.86
CA LYS A 186 -9.94 -23.12 2.69
C LYS A 186 -9.82 -23.53 1.23
N HIS A 187 -8.68 -23.27 0.63
CA HIS A 187 -8.37 -23.61 -0.75
C HIS A 187 -6.96 -24.20 -0.83
N GLU A 188 -6.71 -25.10 -1.77
CA GLU A 188 -5.42 -25.81 -1.90
C GLU A 188 -4.22 -24.87 -2.13
N HIS A 189 -4.45 -23.70 -2.75
CA HIS A 189 -3.43 -22.70 -3.02
C HIS A 189 -3.47 -21.52 -2.02
N THR A 190 -4.17 -21.67 -0.91
CA THR A 190 -4.22 -20.67 0.16
C THR A 190 -3.35 -21.10 1.32
N VAL A 191 -2.39 -20.26 1.68
CA VAL A 191 -1.49 -20.45 2.81
C VAL A 191 -1.81 -19.42 3.88
N PHE A 192 -2.05 -19.87 5.10
CA PHE A 192 -2.12 -19.00 6.28
C PHE A 192 -0.74 -18.97 6.93
N SER A 193 -0.10 -17.79 6.87
CA SER A 193 1.29 -17.64 7.26
C SER A 193 1.43 -17.27 8.74
N GLY A 194 2.24 -18.03 9.45
CA GLY A 194 2.63 -17.78 10.84
C GLY A 194 3.85 -16.86 10.95
N ASP A 195 4.32 -16.69 12.18
CA ASP A 195 5.58 -16.00 12.47
C ASP A 195 6.78 -16.87 12.13
N ASP A 196 7.86 -16.27 11.62
CA ASP A 196 9.11 -16.91 11.20
C ASP A 196 8.88 -18.16 10.32
N GLN A 197 7.86 -18.09 9.48
CA GLN A 197 7.49 -19.19 8.63
C GLN A 197 8.08 -19.06 7.22
N SER A 198 8.78 -20.10 6.76
CA SER A 198 9.21 -20.24 5.37
C SER A 198 8.13 -20.91 4.53
N ILE A 199 7.83 -20.33 3.37
CA ILE A 199 6.83 -20.79 2.41
C ILE A 199 7.50 -20.84 1.03
N SER A 200 7.49 -22.01 0.41
CA SER A 200 7.96 -22.18 -0.97
C SER A 200 6.78 -22.06 -1.93
N LEU A 201 6.86 -21.12 -2.85
CA LEU A 201 5.86 -20.88 -3.90
C LEU A 201 6.52 -20.98 -5.29
N PRO A 202 5.76 -21.21 -6.35
CA PRO A 202 6.32 -21.25 -7.70
C PRO A 202 7.12 -19.97 -8.02
N GLY A 203 8.41 -20.13 -8.28
CA GLY A 203 9.31 -19.03 -8.63
C GLY A 203 9.76 -18.13 -7.46
N MET A 204 9.53 -18.51 -6.20
CA MET A 204 9.97 -17.72 -5.05
C MET A 204 10.01 -18.50 -3.74
N GLU A 205 10.85 -18.02 -2.82
CA GLU A 205 10.85 -18.37 -1.41
C GLU A 205 10.38 -17.17 -0.60
N VAL A 206 9.49 -17.41 0.35
CA VAL A 206 8.88 -16.36 1.19
C VAL A 206 9.17 -16.68 2.65
N THR A 207 9.59 -15.68 3.41
CA THR A 207 9.60 -15.76 4.88
C THR A 207 8.61 -14.74 5.41
N SER A 208 7.73 -15.19 6.28
CA SER A 208 6.71 -14.37 6.94
C SER A 208 7.14 -14.13 8.38
N TYR A 209 7.11 -12.87 8.81
CA TYR A 209 7.42 -12.46 10.19
C TYR A 209 6.20 -11.79 10.80
N ALA A 210 6.01 -11.94 12.12
CA ALA A 210 5.06 -11.12 12.84
C ALA A 210 5.58 -9.70 12.94
N GLY A 211 4.79 -8.72 12.53
CA GLY A 211 5.07 -7.30 12.70
C GLY A 211 4.23 -6.72 13.84
N PRO A 212 4.78 -5.86 14.72
CA PRO A 212 3.95 -5.08 15.60
C PRO A 212 3.11 -4.10 14.78
N HIS A 213 1.81 -4.12 15.06
CA HIS A 213 0.87 -3.13 14.60
C HIS A 213 0.17 -2.63 15.85
N VAL A 214 0.69 -1.56 16.41
CA VAL A 214 0.27 -1.10 17.73
C VAL A 214 -0.94 -0.19 17.56
N TYR A 215 -2.12 -0.77 17.65
CA TYR A 215 -3.26 -0.01 18.16
C TYR A 215 -3.29 -0.18 19.68
N GLN A 216 -3.29 0.92 20.40
CA GLN A 216 -3.19 1.00 21.86
C GLN A 216 -4.24 0.16 22.60
N ASP A 217 -5.34 -0.22 21.95
CA ASP A 217 -6.46 -0.86 22.62
C ASP A 217 -6.57 -2.37 22.45
N ASN A 218 -5.92 -2.98 21.44
CA ASN A 218 -5.92 -4.45 21.31
C ASN A 218 -4.85 -5.02 20.37
N PRO A 219 -3.62 -5.26 20.84
CA PRO A 219 -2.53 -5.78 20.00
C PRO A 219 -2.73 -7.24 19.54
N VAL A 220 -3.76 -7.92 20.02
CA VAL A 220 -3.98 -9.36 19.81
C VAL A 220 -4.87 -9.64 18.59
N GLU A 221 -5.67 -8.68 18.12
CA GLU A 221 -6.77 -8.98 17.19
C GLU A 221 -6.42 -8.85 15.71
N THR A 222 -5.32 -8.20 15.37
CA THR A 222 -4.94 -8.04 13.95
C THR A 222 -3.52 -8.53 13.70
N PRO A 223 -3.34 -9.81 13.33
CA PRO A 223 -2.02 -10.34 13.04
C PRO A 223 -1.47 -9.70 11.77
N LEU A 224 -0.51 -8.78 11.92
CA LEU A 224 0.22 -8.22 10.79
C LEU A 224 1.39 -9.13 10.41
N ARG A 225 1.60 -9.31 9.11
CA ARG A 225 2.73 -10.05 8.53
C ARG A 225 3.61 -9.14 7.70
N VAL A 226 4.89 -9.24 7.94
CA VAL A 226 5.95 -8.70 7.09
C VAL A 226 6.46 -9.82 6.20
N PHE A 227 6.51 -9.61 4.90
CA PHE A 227 6.92 -10.63 3.95
C PHE A 227 8.30 -10.32 3.36
N LYS A 228 9.26 -11.21 3.57
CA LYS A 228 10.50 -11.25 2.81
C LYS A 228 10.34 -12.22 1.66
N VAL A 229 10.47 -11.74 0.44
CA VAL A 229 10.38 -12.56 -0.77
C VAL A 229 11.75 -12.61 -1.44
N VAL A 230 12.20 -13.82 -1.76
CA VAL A 230 13.36 -14.06 -2.62
C VAL A 230 12.86 -14.72 -3.90
N THR A 231 12.93 -14.01 -5.01
CA THR A 231 12.47 -14.53 -6.31
C THR A 231 13.45 -15.55 -6.89
N GLY A 232 13.01 -16.32 -7.89
CA GLY A 232 13.85 -17.31 -8.57
C GLY A 232 15.11 -16.69 -9.20
N GLU A 233 15.08 -15.40 -9.56
CA GLU A 233 16.23 -14.63 -10.04
C GLU A 233 17.11 -14.06 -8.91
N GLY A 234 16.77 -14.37 -7.67
CA GLY A 234 17.51 -13.94 -6.48
C GLY A 234 17.22 -12.50 -6.04
N LYS A 235 16.13 -11.87 -6.51
CA LYS A 235 15.72 -10.54 -6.04
C LYS A 235 15.12 -10.65 -4.64
N ARG A 236 15.57 -9.77 -3.73
CA ARG A 236 15.19 -9.77 -2.32
C ARG A 236 14.33 -8.55 -2.01
N ILE A 237 13.09 -8.81 -1.68
CA ILE A 237 12.05 -7.80 -1.46
C ILE A 237 11.55 -7.97 -0.03
N LEU A 238 11.49 -6.87 0.73
CA LEU A 238 10.81 -6.83 2.02
C LEU A 238 9.60 -5.93 1.92
N PHE A 239 8.43 -6.50 2.18
CA PHE A 239 7.16 -5.78 2.19
C PHE A 239 6.61 -5.77 3.62
N THR A 240 6.44 -4.56 4.17
CA THR A 240 6.20 -4.41 5.60
C THR A 240 4.74 -4.21 5.96
N GLY A 241 3.88 -3.83 5.00
CA GLY A 241 2.53 -3.40 5.35
C GLY A 241 2.58 -2.20 6.30
N ASP A 242 1.70 -2.20 7.28
CA ASP A 242 1.59 -1.16 8.30
C ASP A 242 2.48 -1.40 9.53
N PHE A 243 3.56 -2.10 9.31
CA PHE A 243 4.51 -2.42 10.38
C PHE A 243 5.04 -1.18 11.08
N ASP A 244 4.87 -1.13 12.40
CA ASP A 244 5.44 -0.10 13.24
C ASP A 244 6.88 -0.43 13.60
N TYR A 245 7.82 0.40 13.17
CA TYR A 245 9.25 0.21 13.42
C TYR A 245 9.57 0.62 14.85
N ILE A 246 9.60 -0.35 15.73
CA ILE A 246 10.07 -0.18 17.09
C ILE A 246 11.37 -0.96 17.28
N ALA A 247 12.24 -0.46 18.15
CA ALA A 247 13.55 -1.06 18.42
C ALA A 247 13.50 -2.53 18.87
N GLU A 248 12.33 -2.99 19.34
CA GLU A 248 12.08 -4.34 19.86
C GLU A 248 11.38 -5.25 18.82
N SER A 249 11.40 -4.86 17.56
CA SER A 249 10.76 -5.61 16.48
C SER A 249 11.31 -7.04 16.37
N SER A 250 10.41 -8.02 16.21
CA SER A 250 10.77 -9.42 15.94
C SER A 250 11.26 -9.65 14.49
N VAL A 251 11.13 -8.64 13.61
CA VAL A 251 11.60 -8.76 12.23
C VAL A 251 13.12 -8.68 12.20
N PRO A 252 13.82 -9.74 11.76
CA PRO A 252 15.28 -9.74 11.75
C PRO A 252 15.84 -8.66 10.84
N HIS A 253 16.95 -8.06 11.23
CA HIS A 253 17.70 -7.12 10.40
C HIS A 253 18.04 -7.75 9.05
N GLN A 254 17.71 -7.04 7.98
CA GLN A 254 18.00 -7.44 6.60
C GLN A 254 19.06 -6.50 6.01
N THR A 255 20.18 -7.04 5.55
CA THR A 255 21.32 -6.22 5.11
C THR A 255 21.56 -6.23 3.61
N ASP A 256 20.76 -6.97 2.86
CA ASP A 256 21.01 -7.27 1.45
C ASP A 256 19.74 -7.22 0.59
N LEU A 257 18.82 -6.34 0.95
CA LEU A 257 17.59 -6.16 0.21
C LEU A 257 17.83 -5.42 -1.12
N ASP A 258 17.09 -5.80 -2.12
CA ASP A 258 16.99 -5.05 -3.37
C ASP A 258 15.93 -3.95 -3.24
N ILE A 259 14.76 -4.28 -2.67
CA ILE A 259 13.66 -3.33 -2.50
C ILE A 259 13.04 -3.50 -1.10
N LEU A 260 12.83 -2.38 -0.43
CA LEU A 260 12.09 -2.27 0.81
C LEU A 260 10.84 -1.44 0.57
N PHE A 261 9.67 -1.99 0.84
CA PHE A 261 8.42 -1.26 0.93
C PHE A 261 8.18 -0.88 2.37
N LEU A 262 8.06 0.42 2.61
CA LEU A 262 8.09 0.98 3.94
C LEU A 262 6.87 1.88 4.16
N ARG A 263 6.16 1.70 5.26
CA ARG A 263 5.14 2.63 5.68
C ARG A 263 5.76 4.02 5.92
N CYS A 264 5.25 5.04 5.27
CA CYS A 264 5.69 6.42 5.37
C CYS A 264 4.59 7.37 5.84
N GLY A 265 3.46 6.84 6.21
CA GLY A 265 2.34 7.58 6.73
C GLY A 265 1.55 6.72 7.70
N GLY A 266 0.81 7.33 8.58
CA GLY A 266 -0.04 6.65 9.51
C GLY A 266 0.01 7.23 10.92
N VAL A 267 -0.84 6.71 11.75
CA VAL A 267 -0.98 7.18 13.13
C VAL A 267 0.21 6.70 13.94
N SER A 268 0.98 7.64 14.50
CA SER A 268 1.92 7.30 15.58
C SER A 268 1.15 6.65 16.74
N PRO A 269 1.67 5.55 17.31
CA PRO A 269 1.07 4.93 18.47
C PRO A 269 1.02 5.85 19.70
N LEU A 270 1.80 6.93 19.69
CA LEU A 270 1.75 7.96 20.73
C LEU A 270 0.83 9.08 20.24
N TYR A 271 -0.46 8.80 20.28
CA TYR A 271 -1.49 9.81 20.11
C TYR A 271 -1.42 10.75 21.32
N ASP A 272 -0.55 11.75 21.27
CA ASP A 272 -0.64 12.90 22.15
C ASP A 272 -1.67 13.85 21.54
N ASP A 273 -2.87 13.89 22.14
CA ASP A 273 -3.93 14.82 21.77
C ASP A 273 -3.48 16.30 21.81
N GLN A 274 -2.30 16.56 22.36
CA GLN A 274 -1.75 17.90 22.52
C GLN A 274 -0.85 18.34 21.35
N ASN A 275 -0.34 17.41 20.53
CA ASN A 275 0.46 17.75 19.36
C ASN A 275 0.24 16.81 18.17
N PRO A 276 -0.88 16.96 17.44
CA PRO A 276 -1.21 16.11 16.28
C PRO A 276 -0.24 16.28 15.09
N TYR A 277 0.77 17.13 15.21
CA TYR A 277 1.74 17.44 14.16
C TYR A 277 3.18 17.03 14.52
N ASP A 278 3.36 16.33 15.64
CA ASP A 278 4.68 15.80 15.96
C ASP A 278 5.01 14.62 15.06
N LEU A 279 5.82 14.90 14.05
CA LEU A 279 6.31 13.90 13.09
C LEU A 279 7.50 13.12 13.64
N GLY A 280 7.91 13.37 14.91
CA GLY A 280 9.11 12.79 15.49
C GLY A 280 9.13 11.27 15.39
N ASP A 281 8.04 10.64 15.74
CA ASP A 281 7.97 9.18 15.80
C ASP A 281 7.93 8.52 14.41
N ASP A 282 7.21 9.10 13.43
CA ASP A 282 7.18 8.57 12.06
C ASP A 282 8.53 8.76 11.35
N GLU A 283 9.21 9.89 11.63
CA GLU A 283 10.54 10.15 11.11
C GLU A 283 11.58 9.20 11.75
N ASP A 284 11.48 8.97 13.06
CA ASP A 284 12.36 8.05 13.77
C ASP A 284 12.12 6.60 13.34
N ALA A 285 10.86 6.18 13.18
CA ALA A 285 10.52 4.86 12.65
C ALA A 285 11.11 4.64 11.24
N PHE A 286 10.98 5.62 10.36
CA PHE A 286 11.57 5.54 9.03
C PHE A 286 13.10 5.50 9.07
N HIS A 287 13.73 6.31 9.93
CA HIS A 287 15.18 6.34 10.11
C HIS A 287 15.70 5.00 10.62
N ILE A 288 15.08 4.46 11.66
CA ILE A 288 15.40 3.15 12.21
C ILE A 288 15.26 2.08 11.11
N GLY A 289 14.12 2.04 10.43
CA GLY A 289 13.88 1.08 9.35
C GLY A 289 14.92 1.14 8.23
N THR A 290 15.35 2.33 7.80
CA THR A 290 16.36 2.46 6.74
C THR A 290 17.79 2.16 7.20
N GLN A 291 18.08 2.26 8.49
CA GLN A 291 19.39 1.86 9.04
C GLN A 291 19.47 0.37 9.30
N GLU A 292 18.40 -0.22 9.78
CA GLU A 292 18.33 -1.64 10.08
C GLU A 292 18.17 -2.49 8.83
N PHE A 293 17.44 -1.99 7.83
CA PHE A 293 17.22 -2.68 6.56
C PHE A 293 18.02 -2.05 5.43
N LYS A 294 19.22 -2.56 5.18
CA LYS A 294 20.02 -2.09 4.04
C LYS A 294 19.38 -2.55 2.74
N THR A 295 19.02 -1.58 1.91
CA THR A 295 18.34 -1.81 0.64
C THR A 295 18.91 -0.93 -0.48
N LYS A 296 18.71 -1.34 -1.74
CA LYS A 296 19.03 -0.50 -2.92
C LYS A 296 17.95 0.52 -3.22
N TYR A 297 16.68 0.12 -3.01
CA TYR A 297 15.50 0.96 -3.22
C TYR A 297 14.60 0.92 -2.00
N VAL A 298 14.09 2.07 -1.59
CA VAL A 298 12.98 2.18 -0.66
C VAL A 298 11.78 2.78 -1.38
N VAL A 299 10.62 2.17 -1.21
CA VAL A 299 9.34 2.59 -1.77
C VAL A 299 8.46 3.01 -0.61
N ALA A 300 8.00 4.27 -0.64
CA ALA A 300 7.07 4.79 0.36
C ALA A 300 5.69 4.19 0.16
N GLY A 301 5.16 3.57 1.18
CA GLY A 301 3.81 3.02 1.23
C GLY A 301 2.92 3.74 2.21
N HIS A 302 1.65 3.33 2.27
CA HIS A 302 0.60 3.90 3.12
C HIS A 302 0.38 5.40 2.83
N LEU A 303 0.24 5.73 1.54
CA LEU A 303 0.08 7.10 1.06
C LEU A 303 -1.17 7.24 0.19
N GLY A 304 -1.76 8.44 0.23
CA GLY A 304 -2.94 8.76 -0.57
C GLY A 304 -4.19 8.00 -0.14
N GLU A 305 -4.23 7.56 1.09
CA GLU A 305 -5.42 6.94 1.66
C GLU A 305 -6.46 8.01 2.02
N LEU A 306 -7.66 7.83 1.50
CA LEU A 306 -8.73 8.82 1.64
C LEU A 306 -9.53 8.67 2.93
N SER A 307 -9.30 7.60 3.67
CA SER A 307 -10.03 7.30 4.90
C SER A 307 -9.48 7.98 6.16
N HIS A 308 -8.25 8.47 6.12
CA HIS A 308 -7.60 9.14 7.24
C HIS A 308 -7.42 10.66 7.07
N PRO A 309 -8.25 11.40 6.31
CA PRO A 309 -8.04 12.85 6.10
C PRO A 309 -8.22 13.66 7.39
N ARG A 310 -8.84 13.10 8.43
CA ARG A 310 -9.10 13.79 9.70
C ARG A 310 -7.90 13.82 10.65
N GLY A 311 -6.88 13.02 10.41
CA GLY A 311 -5.70 12.90 11.27
C GLY A 311 -4.59 13.93 11.04
N GLY A 312 -4.84 15.04 10.32
CA GLY A 312 -3.85 16.11 10.14
C GLY A 312 -2.84 15.87 9.01
N GLY A 313 -3.17 15.08 8.00
CA GLY A 313 -2.35 14.93 6.79
C GLY A 313 -1.14 14.01 6.95
N ARG A 314 -1.15 13.13 7.94
CA ARG A 314 -0.04 12.20 8.23
C ARG A 314 0.24 11.21 7.11
N GLU A 315 -0.77 10.85 6.31
CA GLU A 315 -0.65 9.94 5.17
C GLU A 315 -0.50 10.68 3.84
N SER A 316 -0.10 11.93 3.93
CA SER A 316 0.08 12.78 2.76
C SER A 316 1.38 12.44 2.03
N TYR A 317 1.36 12.65 0.72
CA TYR A 317 2.56 12.58 -0.09
C TYR A 317 3.61 13.60 0.35
N GLU A 318 3.18 14.81 0.77
CA GLU A 318 4.08 15.84 1.29
C GLU A 318 4.87 15.35 2.50
N THR A 319 4.24 14.61 3.41
CA THR A 319 4.91 14.01 4.56
C THR A 319 6.00 13.04 4.13
N ALA A 320 5.71 12.13 3.21
CA ALA A 320 6.71 11.21 2.67
C ALA A 320 7.90 11.95 2.01
N PHE A 321 7.63 13.04 1.27
CA PHE A 321 8.69 13.87 0.72
C PHE A 321 9.55 14.51 1.80
N LYS A 322 8.95 15.01 2.89
CA LYS A 322 9.68 15.60 4.02
C LYS A 322 10.57 14.57 4.72
N ILE A 323 10.01 13.40 5.03
CA ILE A 323 10.74 12.29 5.64
C ILE A 323 11.93 11.90 4.76
N PHE A 324 11.70 11.66 3.49
CA PHE A 324 12.75 11.27 2.57
C PHE A 324 13.81 12.36 2.35
N ALA A 325 13.43 13.64 2.35
CA ALA A 325 14.37 14.77 2.21
C ALA A 325 15.28 14.90 3.43
N ARG A 326 14.75 14.72 4.66
CA ARG A 326 15.54 14.81 5.89
C ARG A 326 16.69 13.81 5.92
N PHE A 327 16.48 12.62 5.35
CA PHE A 327 17.51 11.56 5.33
C PHE A 327 18.27 11.45 4.00
N ALA A 328 18.05 12.40 3.08
CA ALA A 328 18.68 12.37 1.74
C ALA A 328 20.21 12.36 1.79
N ASP A 329 20.79 13.13 2.72
CA ASP A 329 22.23 13.31 2.82
C ASP A 329 22.92 12.20 3.61
N THR A 330 22.19 11.47 4.44
CA THR A 330 22.74 10.47 5.35
C THR A 330 22.72 9.06 4.76
N VAL A 331 21.81 8.77 3.83
CA VAL A 331 21.62 7.44 3.27
C VAL A 331 21.57 7.50 1.74
N LYS A 332 22.56 6.92 1.07
CA LYS A 332 22.58 6.79 -0.40
C LYS A 332 21.69 5.63 -0.87
N ILE A 333 20.39 5.83 -0.83
CA ILE A 333 19.39 4.87 -1.27
C ILE A 333 18.50 5.52 -2.35
N ASN A 334 18.11 4.76 -3.36
CA ASN A 334 17.10 5.18 -4.30
C ASN A 334 15.74 5.25 -3.58
N ARG A 335 15.04 6.37 -3.69
CA ARG A 335 13.80 6.65 -2.97
C ARG A 335 12.66 6.88 -3.94
N LEU A 336 11.60 6.11 -3.79
CA LEU A 336 10.46 6.15 -4.67
C LEU A 336 9.22 6.56 -3.89
N ILE A 337 8.56 7.61 -4.39
CA ILE A 337 7.19 7.96 -4.03
C ILE A 337 6.39 7.86 -5.31
N LEU A 338 5.47 6.91 -5.35
CA LEU A 338 4.59 6.66 -6.49
C LEU A 338 3.18 7.15 -6.17
N PHE A 339 2.45 7.50 -7.20
CA PHE A 339 1.01 7.76 -7.14
C PHE A 339 0.24 6.55 -7.67
N TRP A 340 -1.05 6.48 -7.42
CA TRP A 340 -1.93 5.45 -7.96
C TRP A 340 -1.71 5.22 -9.45
N GLY A 341 -1.48 3.98 -9.83
CA GLY A 341 -1.25 3.57 -11.21
C GLY A 341 0.12 3.93 -11.78
N GLU A 342 0.98 4.62 -11.03
CA GLU A 342 2.35 4.85 -11.48
C GLU A 342 3.22 3.60 -11.35
N LYS A 343 4.17 3.49 -12.25
CA LYS A 343 5.18 2.42 -12.25
C LYS A 343 6.58 2.95 -12.17
N TYR A 344 7.48 2.11 -11.65
CA TYR A 344 8.92 2.32 -11.73
C TYR A 344 9.65 1.01 -12.01
N HIS A 345 10.68 1.06 -12.85
CA HIS A 345 11.57 -0.06 -13.13
C HIS A 345 12.84 0.07 -12.28
N CYS A 346 12.97 -0.77 -11.25
CA CYS A 346 14.17 -0.88 -10.44
C CYS A 346 15.21 -1.70 -11.19
N GLU A 347 16.27 -1.06 -11.61
CA GLU A 347 17.40 -1.70 -12.29
C GLU A 347 18.33 -2.34 -11.24
N ILE A 348 18.13 -3.62 -10.93
CA ILE A 348 18.83 -4.38 -9.88
C ILE A 348 19.21 -5.76 -10.36
#